data_d059d6ae9c0072b70126107829aa7254
#
_entry.id   d059d6ae9c0072b70126107829aa7254
#
_cell.length_a   1.000
_cell.length_b   1.000
_cell.length_c   1.000
_cell.angle_alpha   90.00
_cell.angle_beta   90.00
_cell.angle_gamma   90.00
#
_symmetry.space_group_name_H-M   'P 1'
#
loop_
_entity.id
_entity.type
_entity.pdbx_description
1 polymer ?
#
loop_
_entity_poly.entity_id
_entity_poly.type
_entity_poly.pdbx_seq_one_letter_code
_entity_poly.pdbx_strand_id
1 'polypeptide(L)'
;MRNSLLAICWGALGVITPVHATSITAPEPASGWQAKPAVQTQRFMAVTAHPLATRTAVDVLSSGGTAVDAAVAAQMVLNLVEPQSSGIGGGAFMLYWDAATRQLHTLDGRETAPAAADANYFLDANGTPLKWREAMVG
;
A
#
# COMPACT_ATOMS: atom_id res chain seq x y z
N MET A 1 -54.16 -18.96 -55.73
CA MET A 1 -53.82 -19.88 -54.68
C MET A 1 -52.40 -19.47 -54.19
N ARG A 2 -52.34 -18.75 -53.09
CA ARG A 2 -51.05 -18.18 -52.56
C ARG A 2 -50.85 -18.73 -51.15
N ASN A 3 -49.90 -19.65 -51.00
CA ASN A 3 -49.53 -20.20 -49.71
C ASN A 3 -48.53 -19.25 -49.03
N SER A 4 -48.96 -18.67 -47.91
CA SER A 4 -48.09 -17.89 -47.01
C SER A 4 -47.46 -18.82 -45.98
N LEU A 5 -46.15 -18.98 -46.07
CA LEU A 5 -45.34 -19.67 -45.06
C LEU A 5 -44.98 -18.65 -43.94
N LEU A 6 -45.60 -18.85 -42.76
CA LEU A 6 -45.18 -18.16 -41.54
C LEU A 6 -43.92 -18.84 -40.97
N ALA A 7 -42.80 -18.14 -41.00
CA ALA A 7 -41.59 -18.53 -40.30
C ALA A 7 -41.68 -18.08 -38.85
N ILE A 8 -41.73 -19.03 -37.93
CA ILE A 8 -41.67 -18.78 -36.49
C ILE A 8 -40.21 -18.72 -36.07
N CYS A 9 -39.71 -17.49 -35.81
CA CYS A 9 -38.40 -17.32 -35.18
C CYS A 9 -38.49 -17.61 -33.69
N TRP A 10 -37.92 -18.73 -33.26
CA TRP A 10 -37.68 -19.01 -31.86
C TRP A 10 -36.43 -18.22 -31.40
N GLY A 11 -36.67 -17.13 -30.68
CA GLY A 11 -35.60 -16.42 -29.99
C GLY A 11 -35.14 -17.24 -28.80
N ALA A 12 -33.90 -17.67 -28.83
CA ALA A 12 -33.23 -18.25 -27.67
C ALA A 12 -33.00 -17.16 -26.61
N LEU A 13 -33.82 -17.11 -25.58
CA LEU A 13 -33.55 -16.31 -24.38
C LEU A 13 -32.35 -16.99 -23.65
N GLY A 14 -31.17 -16.42 -23.81
CA GLY A 14 -30.03 -16.79 -23.00
C GLY A 14 -30.29 -16.41 -21.53
N VAL A 15 -30.37 -17.40 -20.66
CA VAL A 15 -30.42 -17.21 -19.21
C VAL A 15 -29.07 -16.68 -18.77
N ILE A 16 -28.96 -15.38 -18.50
CA ILE A 16 -27.78 -14.78 -17.86
C ILE A 16 -27.84 -15.17 -16.39
N THR A 17 -27.08 -16.21 -16.02
CA THR A 17 -26.88 -16.53 -14.61
C THR A 17 -25.99 -15.46 -13.98
N PRO A 18 -26.42 -14.81 -12.89
CA PRO A 18 -25.56 -13.86 -12.21
C PRO A 18 -24.34 -14.60 -11.65
N VAL A 19 -23.15 -14.20 -12.08
CA VAL A 19 -21.90 -14.64 -11.45
C VAL A 19 -21.86 -13.97 -10.09
N HIS A 20 -22.14 -14.76 -9.05
CA HIS A 20 -21.91 -14.30 -7.68
C HIS A 20 -20.40 -14.25 -7.45
N ALA A 21 -19.83 -13.07 -7.37
CA ALA A 21 -18.50 -12.90 -6.85
C ALA A 21 -18.50 -13.40 -5.40
N THR A 22 -17.83 -14.53 -5.15
CA THR A 22 -17.53 -14.95 -3.78
C THR A 22 -16.68 -13.87 -3.16
N SER A 23 -17.15 -13.22 -2.11
CA SER A 23 -16.33 -12.31 -1.32
C SER A 23 -15.13 -13.09 -0.81
N ILE A 24 -13.95 -12.77 -1.31
CA ILE A 24 -12.71 -13.29 -0.75
C ILE A 24 -12.61 -12.65 0.63
N THR A 25 -12.92 -13.43 1.66
CA THR A 25 -12.67 -13.00 3.05
C THR A 25 -11.16 -12.83 3.17
N ALA A 26 -10.72 -11.62 3.51
CA ALA A 26 -9.30 -11.38 3.77
C ALA A 26 -8.81 -12.41 4.82
N PRO A 27 -7.61 -12.99 4.65
CA PRO A 27 -7.10 -14.03 5.54
C PRO A 27 -6.96 -13.54 6.99
N GLU A 28 -6.88 -12.23 7.20
CA GLU A 28 -6.84 -11.62 8.51
C GLU A 28 -7.97 -10.58 8.65
N PRO A 29 -8.92 -10.77 9.59
CA PRO A 29 -9.89 -9.72 9.86
C PRO A 29 -9.15 -8.49 10.39
N ALA A 30 -9.43 -7.32 9.80
CA ALA A 30 -8.87 -6.06 10.29
C ALA A 30 -9.29 -5.85 11.74
N SER A 31 -8.37 -6.13 12.69
CA SER A 31 -8.62 -5.89 14.10
C SER A 31 -8.67 -4.38 14.36
N GLY A 32 -9.67 -3.93 15.09
CA GLY A 32 -9.78 -2.54 15.55
C GLY A 32 -10.28 -1.54 14.50
N TRP A 33 -10.84 -1.98 13.36
CA TRP A 33 -11.48 -1.04 12.45
C TRP A 33 -12.67 -0.35 13.11
N GLN A 34 -12.66 0.96 13.11
CA GLN A 34 -13.77 1.80 13.53
C GLN A 34 -14.09 2.80 12.44
N ALA A 35 -15.38 2.97 12.13
CA ALA A 35 -15.82 4.01 11.23
C ALA A 35 -15.46 5.38 11.82
N LYS A 36 -14.67 6.15 11.09
CA LYS A 36 -14.29 7.51 11.48
C LYS A 36 -14.99 8.50 10.56
N PRO A 37 -15.51 9.62 11.09
CA PRO A 37 -16.05 10.67 10.24
C PRO A 37 -14.95 11.24 9.34
N ALA A 38 -15.34 11.67 8.14
CA ALA A 38 -14.41 12.35 7.23
C ALA A 38 -13.94 13.67 7.85
N VAL A 39 -12.65 13.93 7.78
CA VAL A 39 -12.04 15.18 8.22
C VAL A 39 -11.75 16.03 6.99
N GLN A 40 -12.17 17.32 7.04
CA GLN A 40 -11.90 18.29 5.99
C GLN A 40 -11.03 19.41 6.54
N THR A 41 -10.04 19.83 5.77
CA THR A 41 -9.15 20.94 6.13
C THR A 41 -9.01 21.90 4.95
N GLN A 42 -8.63 23.16 5.22
CA GLN A 42 -8.51 24.19 4.19
C GLN A 42 -7.08 24.51 3.79
N ARG A 43 -6.09 24.18 4.62
CA ARG A 43 -4.70 24.58 4.38
C ARG A 43 -3.76 23.41 4.17
N PHE A 44 -3.79 22.45 5.06
CA PHE A 44 -2.95 21.24 4.99
C PHE A 44 -3.60 20.10 5.75
N MET A 45 -3.18 18.88 5.44
CA MET A 45 -3.61 17.66 6.11
C MET A 45 -2.43 16.70 6.21
N ALA A 46 -2.38 15.95 7.29
CA ALA A 46 -1.51 14.80 7.42
C ALA A 46 -2.32 13.59 7.89
N VAL A 47 -2.00 12.41 7.35
CA VAL A 47 -2.60 11.14 7.73
C VAL A 47 -1.50 10.09 7.86
N THR A 48 -1.45 9.41 8.98
CA THR A 48 -0.47 8.34 9.25
C THR A 48 -1.14 7.18 9.98
N ALA A 49 -0.44 6.07 10.12
CA ALA A 49 -0.94 4.89 10.83
C ALA A 49 -1.16 5.14 12.35
N HIS A 50 -0.48 6.15 12.94
CA HIS A 50 -0.57 6.40 14.37
C HIS A 50 -0.88 7.87 14.69
N PRO A 51 -1.79 8.16 15.64
CA PRO A 51 -2.19 9.54 15.96
C PRO A 51 -1.05 10.47 16.40
N LEU A 52 -0.04 9.96 17.10
CA LEU A 52 1.13 10.75 17.49
C LEU A 52 1.93 11.22 16.28
N ALA A 53 2.17 10.34 15.32
CA ALA A 53 2.86 10.69 14.08
C ALA A 53 2.05 11.70 13.25
N THR A 54 0.73 11.53 13.17
CA THR A 54 -0.16 12.50 12.50
C THR A 54 -0.07 13.87 13.17
N ARG A 55 -0.10 13.93 14.50
CA ARG A 55 0.03 15.20 15.25
C ARG A 55 1.37 15.86 14.97
N THR A 56 2.48 15.12 15.05
CA THR A 56 3.81 15.66 14.75
C THR A 56 3.89 16.25 13.34
N ALA A 57 3.35 15.55 12.33
CA ALA A 57 3.30 16.08 10.96
C ALA A 57 2.49 17.37 10.86
N VAL A 58 1.33 17.46 11.53
CA VAL A 58 0.49 18.67 11.58
C VAL A 58 1.21 19.80 12.30
N ASP A 59 1.94 19.54 13.39
CA ASP A 59 2.72 20.54 14.12
C ASP A 59 3.83 21.15 13.23
N VAL A 60 4.54 20.29 12.48
CA VAL A 60 5.55 20.76 11.51
C VAL A 60 4.92 21.63 10.43
N LEU A 61 3.81 21.21 9.82
CA LEU A 61 3.12 22.00 8.80
C LEU A 61 2.59 23.31 9.34
N SER A 62 2.06 23.32 10.57
CA SER A 62 1.54 24.55 11.22
C SER A 62 2.65 25.55 11.57
N SER A 63 3.86 25.05 11.80
CA SER A 63 5.06 25.86 12.05
C SER A 63 5.73 26.38 10.77
N GLY A 64 5.17 26.08 9.60
CA GLY A 64 5.69 26.53 8.30
C GLY A 64 6.65 25.55 7.62
N GLY A 65 6.79 24.33 8.14
CA GLY A 65 7.53 23.25 7.48
C GLY A 65 6.87 22.78 6.20
N THR A 66 7.66 22.19 5.32
CA THR A 66 7.18 21.61 4.06
C THR A 66 6.49 20.27 4.27
N ALA A 67 5.82 19.76 3.23
CA ALA A 67 5.24 18.40 3.25
C ALA A 67 6.32 17.34 3.45
N VAL A 68 7.52 17.52 2.93
CA VAL A 68 8.65 16.60 3.11
C VAL A 68 9.14 16.62 4.56
N ASP A 69 9.28 17.82 5.18
CA ASP A 69 9.65 17.93 6.59
C ASP A 69 8.64 17.22 7.50
N ALA A 70 7.35 17.39 7.21
CA ALA A 70 6.27 16.73 7.93
C ALA A 70 6.32 15.20 7.76
N ALA A 71 6.59 14.72 6.56
CA ALA A 71 6.72 13.28 6.29
C ALA A 71 7.91 12.66 7.05
N VAL A 72 9.07 13.34 7.05
CA VAL A 72 10.26 12.89 7.80
C VAL A 72 9.97 12.87 9.31
N ALA A 73 9.37 13.94 9.85
CA ALA A 73 9.03 14.00 11.27
C ALA A 73 8.04 12.90 11.68
N ALA A 74 7.01 12.66 10.85
CA ALA A 74 6.06 11.57 11.07
C ALA A 74 6.75 10.19 11.05
N GLN A 75 7.67 9.97 10.10
CA GLN A 75 8.41 8.72 9.99
C GLN A 75 9.26 8.45 11.24
N MET A 76 9.93 9.47 11.79
CA MET A 76 10.71 9.33 13.03
C MET A 76 9.82 8.87 14.21
N VAL A 77 8.61 9.42 14.33
CA VAL A 77 7.66 9.00 15.36
C VAL A 77 7.14 7.59 15.09
N LEU A 78 6.84 7.25 13.83
CA LEU A 78 6.37 5.91 13.46
C LEU A 78 7.41 4.83 13.81
N ASN A 79 8.70 5.10 13.68
CA ASN A 79 9.75 4.15 14.10
C ASN A 79 9.65 3.78 15.58
N LEU A 80 9.10 4.66 16.41
CA LEU A 80 8.93 4.40 17.85
C LEU A 80 7.57 3.74 18.16
N VAL A 81 6.50 4.20 17.52
CA VAL A 81 5.14 3.80 17.89
C VAL A 81 4.57 2.66 17.03
N GLU A 82 5.20 2.39 15.88
CA GLU A 82 4.85 1.33 14.92
C GLU A 82 6.12 0.56 14.49
N PRO A 83 6.97 0.08 15.42
CA PRO A 83 8.27 -0.49 15.09
C PRO A 83 8.19 -1.77 14.23
N GLN A 84 7.05 -2.46 14.24
CA GLN A 84 6.81 -3.65 13.45
C GLN A 84 6.60 -3.36 11.96
N SER A 85 6.27 -2.12 11.59
CA SER A 85 5.94 -1.73 10.21
C SER A 85 6.67 -0.48 9.74
N SER A 86 7.51 0.12 10.58
CA SER A 86 8.29 1.32 10.27
C SER A 86 9.72 1.21 10.77
N GLY A 87 10.68 1.61 9.93
CA GLY A 87 12.11 1.60 10.29
C GLY A 87 12.93 2.47 9.34
N ILE A 88 14.06 2.98 9.83
CA ILE A 88 14.99 3.80 9.02
C ILE A 88 15.72 2.95 7.97
N GLY A 89 15.91 1.65 8.24
CA GLY A 89 16.61 0.72 7.35
C GLY A 89 15.73 0.06 6.30
N GLY A 90 14.44 0.36 6.27
CA GLY A 90 13.50 -0.16 5.27
C GLY A 90 13.45 0.67 4.00
N GLY A 91 12.67 0.20 3.02
CA GLY A 91 12.40 0.93 1.79
C GLY A 91 11.19 1.84 1.89
N ALA A 92 11.10 2.76 0.93
CA ALA A 92 9.95 3.65 0.80
C ALA A 92 9.75 4.07 -0.65
N PHE A 93 8.51 4.40 -0.97
CA PHE A 93 8.15 5.08 -2.23
C PHE A 93 7.56 6.44 -1.89
N MET A 94 7.93 7.46 -2.67
CA MET A 94 7.37 8.79 -2.48
C MET A 94 6.90 9.38 -3.81
N LEU A 95 5.75 10.03 -3.76
CA LEU A 95 5.26 10.93 -4.79
C LEU A 95 5.19 12.33 -4.19
N TYR A 96 5.89 13.28 -4.79
CA TYR A 96 5.90 14.67 -4.35
C TYR A 96 5.50 15.60 -5.50
N TRP A 97 4.42 16.34 -5.30
CA TRP A 97 3.99 17.37 -6.21
C TRP A 97 4.55 18.72 -5.79
N ASP A 98 5.42 19.30 -6.62
CA ASP A 98 5.91 20.65 -6.46
C ASP A 98 4.98 21.63 -7.17
N ALA A 99 4.21 22.39 -6.43
CA ALA A 99 3.26 23.34 -6.96
C ALA A 99 3.93 24.55 -7.63
N ALA A 100 5.16 24.93 -7.22
CA ALA A 100 5.88 26.07 -7.78
C ALA A 100 6.38 25.78 -9.20
N THR A 101 6.94 24.59 -9.41
CA THR A 101 7.41 24.14 -10.71
C THR A 101 6.36 23.37 -11.52
N ARG A 102 5.24 22.98 -10.86
CA ARG A 102 4.18 22.14 -11.42
C ARG A 102 4.71 20.79 -11.91
N GLN A 103 5.62 20.22 -11.16
CA GLN A 103 6.24 18.94 -11.47
C GLN A 103 5.93 17.89 -10.40
N LEU A 104 5.75 16.65 -10.85
CA LEU A 104 5.66 15.49 -9.99
C LEU A 104 7.04 14.84 -9.91
N HIS A 105 7.57 14.75 -8.69
CA HIS A 105 8.78 14.02 -8.39
C HIS A 105 8.44 12.67 -7.80
N THR A 106 9.21 11.65 -8.17
CA THR A 106 9.05 10.29 -7.64
C THR A 106 10.36 9.83 -7.03
N LEU A 107 10.28 9.14 -5.89
CA LEU A 107 11.40 8.45 -5.27
C LEU A 107 11.06 6.97 -5.21
N ASP A 108 11.91 6.17 -5.85
CA ASP A 108 11.95 4.73 -5.66
C ASP A 108 13.10 4.42 -4.70
N GLY A 109 12.74 4.23 -3.44
CA GLY A 109 13.65 3.86 -2.36
C GLY A 109 13.51 2.39 -1.98
N ARG A 110 13.19 1.51 -2.95
CA ARG A 110 13.17 0.06 -2.72
C ARG A 110 14.53 -0.42 -2.29
N GLU A 111 14.57 -1.29 -1.29
CA GLU A 111 15.79 -1.91 -0.81
C GLU A 111 16.41 -2.79 -1.90
N THR A 112 17.72 -2.76 -1.99
CA THR A 112 18.49 -3.65 -2.85
C THR A 112 19.31 -4.60 -1.99
N ALA A 113 19.55 -5.81 -2.50
CA ALA A 113 20.45 -6.74 -1.84
C ALA A 113 21.85 -6.14 -1.69
N PRO A 114 22.60 -6.47 -0.62
CA PRO A 114 24.01 -6.12 -0.51
C PRO A 114 24.80 -6.60 -1.73
N ALA A 115 25.82 -5.86 -2.14
CA ALA A 115 26.63 -6.19 -3.32
C ALA A 115 27.31 -7.57 -3.23
N ALA A 116 27.52 -8.07 -2.02
CA ALA A 116 28.09 -9.39 -1.79
C ALA A 116 27.05 -10.54 -1.78
N ALA A 117 25.76 -10.20 -1.87
CA ALA A 117 24.71 -11.24 -1.89
C ALA A 117 24.68 -11.91 -3.27
N ASP A 118 24.84 -13.23 -3.28
CA ASP A 118 24.74 -14.07 -4.47
C ASP A 118 23.66 -15.15 -4.28
N ALA A 119 23.56 -16.06 -5.25
CA ALA A 119 22.59 -17.15 -5.22
C ALA A 119 22.77 -18.12 -4.04
N ASN A 120 23.95 -18.11 -3.40
CA ASN A 120 24.30 -19.01 -2.32
C ASN A 120 24.20 -18.34 -0.94
N TYR A 121 23.83 -17.07 -0.89
CA TYR A 121 23.83 -16.25 0.34
C TYR A 121 23.05 -16.88 1.51
N PHE A 122 22.00 -17.64 1.20
CA PHE A 122 21.16 -18.34 2.18
C PHE A 122 21.34 -19.86 2.17
N LEU A 123 22.47 -20.35 1.67
CA LEU A 123 22.79 -21.78 1.69
C LEU A 123 23.82 -22.08 2.78
N ASP A 124 23.72 -23.29 3.37
CA ASP A 124 24.76 -23.83 4.24
C ASP A 124 25.97 -24.34 3.42
N ALA A 125 26.99 -24.83 4.11
CA ALA A 125 28.20 -25.38 3.48
C ALA A 125 27.93 -26.59 2.56
N ASN A 126 26.78 -27.21 2.66
CA ASN A 126 26.35 -28.37 1.84
C ASN A 126 25.45 -27.95 0.68
N GLY A 127 25.19 -26.65 0.51
CA GLY A 127 24.30 -26.12 -0.51
C GLY A 127 22.81 -26.29 -0.16
N THR A 128 22.46 -26.53 1.10
CA THR A 128 21.09 -26.67 1.57
C THR A 128 20.57 -25.31 2.07
N PRO A 129 19.34 -24.88 1.74
CA PRO A 129 18.78 -23.65 2.25
C PRO A 129 18.75 -23.58 3.78
N LEU A 130 19.24 -22.49 4.35
CA LEU A 130 19.16 -22.21 5.78
C LEU A 130 17.71 -22.16 6.25
N LYS A 131 17.45 -22.59 7.47
CA LYS A 131 16.15 -22.38 8.09
C LYS A 131 15.90 -20.89 8.28
N TRP A 132 14.64 -20.48 8.20
CA TRP A 132 14.23 -19.09 8.32
C TRP A 132 14.88 -18.34 9.49
N ARG A 133 14.90 -18.94 10.70
CA ARG A 133 15.50 -18.30 11.88
C ARG A 133 17.01 -18.11 11.73
N GLU A 134 17.71 -19.07 11.15
CA GLU A 134 19.15 -19.01 10.92
C GLU A 134 19.49 -17.94 9.88
N ALA A 135 18.70 -17.87 8.80
CA ALA A 135 18.85 -16.85 7.77
C ALA A 135 18.59 -15.42 8.27
N MET A 136 17.75 -15.25 9.32
CA MET A 136 17.39 -13.95 9.88
C MET A 136 18.37 -13.38 10.90
N VAL A 137 19.14 -14.24 11.57
CA VAL A 137 19.99 -13.82 12.70
C VAL A 137 21.46 -13.77 12.31
N GLY A 138 21.84 -14.34 11.18
CA GLY A 138 23.21 -14.34 10.61
C GLY A 138 24.08 -15.38 11.24
#